data_b9636f5d7a4b36a34ff88d68ea7e136b
#
_entry.id   b9636f5d7a4b36a34ff88d68ea7e136b
#
_cell.length_a   1.000
_cell.length_b   1.000
_cell.length_c   1.000
_cell.angle_alpha   90.00
_cell.angle_beta   90.00
_cell.angle_gamma   90.00
#
_symmetry.space_group_name_H-M   'P 1'
#
loop_
_entity.id
_entity.type
_entity.pdbx_description
1 polymer ?
#
loop_
_entity_poly.entity_id
_entity_poly.type
_entity_poly.pdbx_seq_one_letter_code
_entity_poly.pdbx_strand_id
1 'polypeptide(L)'
;MSHYDSLSADETSRLPLVTDDRVVVRSEGGYRTKTISCVIEDIVGQTIIVRRSGSTVNVIRLQEVVSVQFRKSEEFNDGLKKLRARDWKTALTSLQTAVTTENRNWARREINAHLAQAYRAMGEFEGCLATVEKIVQDDPDTRHVVELPLVWDERLPVESRIQLAAADLKSPSEVRRLTAASALLQESSQEAAAVAALKELEKSATGVFLELVRAQLWRLRLLHPEQLREAEVESWSQHVRELDRRTRSGPEFIIGRALLASHDYDNAATSLLWMPLLEPLDPPTTNASLEDAITALELSGRDSEAERLRQEYRLGESMDERNEL
;
A
#
# COMPACT_ATOMS: atom_id res chain seq x y z
N MET A 1 31.04 -11.10 -31.57
CA MET A 1 32.23 -10.41 -31.01
C MET A 1 31.79 -9.02 -30.66
N SER A 2 31.48 -8.83 -29.40
CA SER A 2 30.95 -7.57 -28.83
C SER A 2 32.05 -6.93 -28.00
N HIS A 3 32.47 -5.73 -28.40
CA HIS A 3 33.40 -4.91 -27.64
C HIS A 3 32.66 -4.32 -26.45
N TYR A 4 32.96 -4.81 -25.26
CA TYR A 4 32.74 -4.07 -24.02
C TYR A 4 34.02 -3.24 -23.78
N ASP A 5 33.92 -1.94 -24.05
CA ASP A 5 34.95 -0.99 -23.62
C ASP A 5 34.96 -0.93 -22.09
N SER A 6 36.09 -1.29 -21.53
CA SER A 6 36.43 -1.21 -20.13
C SER A 6 36.56 0.28 -19.75
N LEU A 7 35.53 0.86 -19.14
CA LEU A 7 35.66 2.09 -18.37
C LEU A 7 36.58 1.80 -17.19
N SER A 8 37.72 2.54 -17.10
CA SER A 8 38.73 2.34 -16.11
C SER A 8 38.17 2.61 -14.71
N ALA A 9 38.47 1.70 -13.79
CA ALA A 9 38.02 1.70 -12.38
C ALA A 9 38.60 2.90 -11.55
N ASP A 10 39.26 3.86 -12.17
CA ASP A 10 40.01 4.89 -11.47
C ASP A 10 39.37 6.29 -11.42
N GLU A 11 38.31 6.53 -12.21
CA GLU A 11 37.62 7.84 -12.20
C GLU A 11 36.40 7.91 -11.23
N THR A 12 35.89 6.78 -10.75
CA THR A 12 34.76 6.74 -9.80
C THR A 12 35.19 6.97 -8.33
N SER A 13 36.47 7.06 -8.04
CA SER A 13 36.97 7.07 -6.63
C SER A 13 37.15 8.45 -6.00
N ARG A 14 36.77 9.57 -6.66
CA ARG A 14 37.12 10.92 -6.20
C ARG A 14 36.01 11.91 -5.90
N LEU A 15 34.78 11.53 -5.96
CA LEU A 15 33.71 12.36 -5.39
C LEU A 15 33.57 12.05 -3.91
N PRO A 16 33.67 13.09 -3.01
CA PRO A 16 33.36 12.84 -1.61
C PRO A 16 31.94 12.29 -1.53
N LEU A 17 31.79 11.08 -1.00
CA LEU A 17 30.51 10.50 -0.67
C LEU A 17 29.83 11.44 0.33
N VAL A 18 28.99 12.35 -0.16
CA VAL A 18 28.09 13.13 0.69
C VAL A 18 27.07 12.14 1.21
N THR A 19 27.39 11.54 2.36
CA THR A 19 26.58 10.53 3.03
C THR A 19 25.46 11.22 3.80
N ASP A 20 24.50 11.84 3.07
CA ASP A 20 23.36 12.49 3.67
C ASP A 20 22.18 11.51 3.92
N ASP A 21 22.27 10.29 3.36
CA ASP A 21 21.24 9.28 3.54
C ASP A 21 21.48 8.50 4.83
N ARG A 22 20.37 8.16 5.51
CA ARG A 22 20.39 7.38 6.74
C ARG A 22 19.32 6.30 6.68
N VAL A 23 19.70 5.08 6.98
CA VAL A 23 18.79 3.95 7.14
C VAL A 23 18.80 3.55 8.61
N VAL A 24 17.64 3.61 9.26
CA VAL A 24 17.47 3.14 10.64
C VAL A 24 16.95 1.72 10.57
N VAL A 25 17.70 0.78 11.13
CA VAL A 25 17.36 -0.64 11.15
C VAL A 25 17.16 -1.15 12.56
N ARG A 26 16.34 -2.19 12.72
CA ARG A 26 16.23 -2.95 13.97
C ARG A 26 17.50 -3.77 14.18
N SER A 27 18.02 -3.81 15.39
CA SER A 27 19.12 -4.71 15.77
C SER A 27 18.57 -6.13 15.99
N GLU A 28 19.45 -7.10 15.92
CA GLU A 28 19.14 -8.48 16.33
C GLU A 28 18.49 -8.49 17.72
N GLY A 29 17.32 -9.11 17.84
CA GLY A 29 16.48 -9.09 19.05
C GLY A 29 15.40 -8.03 19.10
N GLY A 30 15.30 -7.11 18.13
CA GLY A 30 14.14 -6.22 17.91
C GLY A 30 13.99 -5.01 18.84
N TYR A 31 14.72 -4.94 19.96
CA TYR A 31 14.56 -3.93 21.01
C TYR A 31 15.38 -2.65 20.82
N ARG A 32 16.35 -2.66 19.92
CA ARG A 32 17.21 -1.49 19.65
C ARG A 32 17.21 -1.16 18.17
N THR A 33 17.46 0.10 17.88
CA THR A 33 17.64 0.55 16.50
C THR A 33 19.09 0.97 16.29
N LYS A 34 19.59 0.79 15.07
CA LYS A 34 20.90 1.25 14.62
C LYS A 34 20.72 2.15 13.41
N THR A 35 21.32 3.33 13.44
CA THR A 35 21.36 4.23 12.29
C THR A 35 22.61 3.94 11.46
N ILE A 36 22.41 3.76 10.15
CA ILE A 36 23.47 3.54 9.16
C ILE A 36 23.52 4.79 8.28
N SER A 37 24.62 5.54 8.35
CA SER A 37 24.94 6.60 7.39
C SER A 37 25.49 5.97 6.12
N CYS A 38 24.93 6.29 4.96
CA CYS A 38 25.22 5.62 3.69
C CYS A 38 24.78 6.48 2.50
N VAL A 39 25.07 6.00 1.30
CA VAL A 39 24.39 6.41 0.07
C VAL A 39 23.43 5.30 -0.29
N ILE A 40 22.15 5.60 -0.49
CA ILE A 40 21.17 4.66 -1.00
C ILE A 40 21.36 4.58 -2.51
N GLU A 41 21.75 3.42 -3.00
CA GLU A 41 21.93 3.17 -4.44
C GLU A 41 20.60 2.82 -5.08
N ASP A 42 19.84 1.93 -4.44
CA ASP A 42 18.51 1.55 -4.91
C ASP A 42 17.63 1.05 -3.76
N ILE A 43 16.32 1.10 -3.97
CA ILE A 43 15.29 0.42 -3.17
C ILE A 43 14.48 -0.39 -4.16
N VAL A 44 14.67 -1.68 -4.21
CA VAL A 44 14.06 -2.57 -5.20
C VAL A 44 13.41 -3.77 -4.50
N GLY A 45 12.18 -4.09 -4.88
CA GLY A 45 11.39 -5.14 -4.24
C GLY A 45 11.29 -4.91 -2.73
N GLN A 46 11.77 -5.88 -1.96
CA GLN A 46 11.78 -5.87 -0.50
C GLN A 46 13.17 -5.56 0.10
N THR A 47 14.05 -4.88 -0.65
CA THR A 47 15.43 -4.61 -0.22
C THR A 47 15.85 -3.17 -0.46
N ILE A 48 16.77 -2.68 0.40
CA ILE A 48 17.52 -1.43 0.20
C ILE A 48 18.96 -1.78 -0.08
N ILE A 49 19.50 -1.27 -1.16
CA ILE A 49 20.91 -1.38 -1.52
C ILE A 49 21.62 -0.10 -1.08
N VAL A 50 22.56 -0.23 -0.18
CA VAL A 50 23.29 0.91 0.39
C VAL A 50 24.80 0.75 0.23
N ARG A 51 25.49 1.86 -0.04
CA ARG A 51 26.95 1.94 -0.03
C ARG A 51 27.41 2.73 1.19
N ARG A 52 28.32 2.14 1.96
CA ARG A 52 29.01 2.82 3.08
C ARG A 52 30.34 3.41 2.62
N SER A 53 30.92 4.26 3.45
CA SER A 53 32.29 4.72 3.27
C SER A 53 33.23 3.51 3.11
N GLY A 54 34.04 3.49 2.04
CA GLY A 54 34.94 2.37 1.76
C GLY A 54 34.49 1.36 0.73
N SER A 55 33.49 1.72 -0.14
CA SER A 55 33.02 0.93 -1.30
C SER A 55 32.25 -0.37 -0.97
N THR A 56 31.95 -0.65 0.29
CA THR A 56 31.18 -1.83 0.65
C THR A 56 29.70 -1.63 0.37
N VAL A 57 29.16 -2.43 -0.54
CA VAL A 57 27.72 -2.50 -0.81
C VAL A 57 27.07 -3.48 0.17
N ASN A 58 25.97 -3.07 0.77
CA ASN A 58 25.18 -3.90 1.68
C ASN A 58 23.73 -3.93 1.19
N VAL A 59 23.11 -5.09 1.29
CA VAL A 59 21.69 -5.28 1.03
C VAL A 59 20.98 -5.45 2.37
N ILE A 60 19.93 -4.66 2.61
CA ILE A 60 19.15 -4.65 3.85
C ILE A 60 17.71 -4.97 3.48
N ARG A 61 17.09 -5.89 4.19
CA ARG A 61 15.66 -6.21 3.98
C ARG A 61 14.78 -5.09 4.52
N LEU A 62 13.76 -4.69 3.79
CA LEU A 62 12.83 -3.63 4.22
C LEU A 62 12.12 -3.94 5.53
N GLN A 63 11.86 -5.21 5.83
CA GLN A 63 11.30 -5.64 7.13
C GLN A 63 12.18 -5.31 8.35
N GLU A 64 13.48 -5.14 8.15
CA GLU A 64 14.45 -4.75 9.18
C GLU A 64 14.53 -3.21 9.33
N VAL A 65 14.00 -2.47 8.34
CA VAL A 65 14.10 -1.02 8.26
C VAL A 65 12.97 -0.37 9.06
N VAL A 66 13.34 0.53 9.96
CA VAL A 66 12.40 1.37 10.73
C VAL A 66 12.08 2.66 9.98
N SER A 67 13.10 3.30 9.40
CA SER A 67 12.93 4.52 8.62
C SER A 67 14.08 4.73 7.63
N VAL A 68 13.77 5.43 6.55
CA VAL A 68 14.72 5.87 5.54
C VAL A 68 14.68 7.40 5.50
N GLN A 69 15.84 8.02 5.67
CA GLN A 69 16.01 9.46 5.60
C GLN A 69 16.98 9.76 4.46
N PHE A 70 16.58 10.65 3.58
CA PHE A 70 17.37 11.10 2.44
C PHE A 70 17.04 12.55 2.11
N ARG A 71 17.95 13.19 1.39
CA ARG A 71 17.73 14.56 0.93
C ARG A 71 16.62 14.57 -0.12
N LYS A 72 15.54 15.27 0.19
CA LYS A 72 14.39 15.51 -0.69
C LYS A 72 14.48 16.91 -1.28
N SER A 73 14.01 17.08 -2.51
CA SER A 73 13.84 18.43 -3.09
C SER A 73 12.80 19.25 -2.31
N GLU A 74 12.78 20.55 -2.52
CA GLU A 74 11.80 21.45 -1.91
C GLU A 74 10.38 21.07 -2.36
N GLU A 75 10.21 20.80 -3.66
CA GLU A 75 8.93 20.40 -4.25
C GLU A 75 8.42 19.07 -3.68
N PHE A 76 9.34 18.11 -3.43
CA PHE A 76 8.94 16.86 -2.80
C PHE A 76 8.47 17.08 -1.37
N ASN A 77 9.20 17.87 -0.57
CA ASN A 77 8.80 18.19 0.80
C ASN A 77 7.47 18.94 0.85
N ASP A 78 7.27 19.90 -0.07
CA ASP A 78 6.02 20.64 -0.20
C ASP A 78 4.86 19.72 -0.59
N GLY A 79 5.06 18.84 -1.57
CA GLY A 79 4.08 17.81 -1.94
C GLY A 79 3.67 16.93 -0.76
N LEU A 80 4.63 16.44 0.03
CA LEU A 80 4.36 15.64 1.23
C LEU A 80 3.57 16.43 2.30
N LYS A 81 3.87 17.73 2.46
CA LYS A 81 3.14 18.60 3.39
C LYS A 81 1.69 18.75 2.97
N LYS A 82 1.45 18.97 1.68
CA LYS A 82 0.10 19.12 1.09
C LYS A 82 -0.70 17.82 1.15
N LEU A 83 -0.06 16.66 0.91
CA LEU A 83 -0.71 15.36 1.10
C LEU A 83 -1.23 15.17 2.54
N ARG A 84 -0.41 15.56 3.53
CA ARG A 84 -0.83 15.49 4.96
C ARG A 84 -1.97 16.45 5.27
N ALA A 85 -2.00 17.61 4.60
CA ALA A 85 -3.08 18.59 4.69
C ALA A 85 -4.31 18.22 3.83
N ARG A 86 -4.31 17.06 3.15
CA ARG A 86 -5.35 16.61 2.22
C ARG A 86 -5.60 17.57 1.05
N ASP A 87 -4.67 18.48 0.77
CA ASP A 87 -4.68 19.32 -0.43
C ASP A 87 -4.12 18.54 -1.63
N TRP A 88 -4.92 17.57 -2.09
CA TRP A 88 -4.51 16.61 -3.11
C TRP A 88 -4.11 17.26 -4.43
N LYS A 89 -4.88 18.24 -4.88
CA LYS A 89 -4.64 18.92 -6.17
C LYS A 89 -3.31 19.67 -6.20
N THR A 90 -3.00 20.40 -5.14
CA THR A 90 -1.74 21.14 -5.04
C THR A 90 -0.58 20.19 -4.76
N ALA A 91 -0.82 19.11 -4.02
CA ALA A 91 0.15 18.03 -3.82
C ALA A 91 0.59 17.42 -5.16
N LEU A 92 -0.37 17.10 -6.05
CA LEU A 92 -0.06 16.58 -7.39
C LEU A 92 0.90 17.48 -8.16
N THR A 93 0.64 18.78 -8.19
CA THR A 93 1.50 19.75 -8.91
C THR A 93 2.93 19.73 -8.36
N SER A 94 3.10 19.80 -7.05
CA SER A 94 4.42 19.78 -6.41
C SER A 94 5.15 18.46 -6.64
N LEU A 95 4.46 17.31 -6.51
CA LEU A 95 5.03 16.00 -6.73
C LEU A 95 5.38 15.74 -8.21
N GLN A 96 4.57 16.23 -9.17
CA GLN A 96 4.88 16.15 -10.60
C GLN A 96 6.16 16.91 -10.93
N THR A 97 6.36 18.09 -10.34
CA THR A 97 7.63 18.83 -10.48
C THR A 97 8.78 18.05 -9.84
N ALA A 98 8.59 17.52 -8.64
CA ALA A 98 9.61 16.76 -7.95
C ALA A 98 10.08 15.54 -8.73
N VAL A 99 9.16 14.77 -9.36
CA VAL A 99 9.53 13.55 -10.11
C VAL A 99 10.33 13.88 -11.37
N THR A 100 10.12 15.05 -12.01
CA THR A 100 10.86 15.45 -13.21
C THR A 100 12.28 15.91 -12.91
N THR A 101 12.52 16.41 -11.69
CA THR A 101 13.84 16.91 -11.26
C THR A 101 14.67 15.87 -10.51
N GLU A 102 14.06 14.80 -10.03
CA GLU A 102 14.75 13.74 -9.30
C GLU A 102 15.51 12.80 -10.25
N ASN A 103 16.81 12.62 -10.00
CA ASN A 103 17.69 11.80 -10.84
C ASN A 103 17.81 10.34 -10.36
N ARG A 104 17.52 10.07 -9.07
CA ARG A 104 17.60 8.73 -8.49
C ARG A 104 16.35 7.93 -8.82
N ASN A 105 16.50 6.78 -9.49
CA ASN A 105 15.37 5.94 -9.91
C ASN A 105 14.48 5.52 -8.74
N TRP A 106 15.09 5.04 -7.66
CA TRP A 106 14.35 4.64 -6.48
C TRP A 106 13.56 5.80 -5.83
N ALA A 107 14.14 7.01 -5.79
CA ALA A 107 13.44 8.17 -5.24
C ALA A 107 12.29 8.63 -6.16
N ARG A 108 12.44 8.50 -7.48
CA ARG A 108 11.31 8.72 -8.42
C ARG A 108 10.17 7.72 -8.18
N ARG A 109 10.47 6.45 -7.87
CA ARG A 109 9.43 5.47 -7.49
C ARG A 109 8.70 5.88 -6.22
N GLU A 110 9.42 6.36 -5.19
CA GLU A 110 8.80 6.89 -3.97
C GLU A 110 7.90 8.10 -4.25
N ILE A 111 8.34 9.05 -5.09
CA ILE A 111 7.52 10.21 -5.48
C ILE A 111 6.28 9.76 -6.27
N ASN A 112 6.45 8.83 -7.22
CA ASN A 112 5.33 8.28 -7.98
C ASN A 112 4.32 7.54 -7.08
N ALA A 113 4.75 6.87 -6.02
CA ALA A 113 3.83 6.26 -5.05
C ALA A 113 2.96 7.32 -4.37
N HIS A 114 3.53 8.46 -4.00
CA HIS A 114 2.76 9.58 -3.45
C HIS A 114 1.85 10.24 -4.48
N LEU A 115 2.24 10.29 -5.76
CA LEU A 115 1.35 10.71 -6.85
C LEU A 115 0.16 9.77 -7.00
N ALA A 116 0.41 8.45 -6.99
CA ALA A 116 -0.67 7.45 -7.06
C ALA A 116 -1.64 7.59 -5.87
N GLN A 117 -1.13 7.84 -4.66
CA GLN A 117 -1.95 8.12 -3.48
C GLN A 117 -2.84 9.35 -3.68
N ALA A 118 -2.30 10.46 -4.19
CA ALA A 118 -3.07 11.66 -4.45
C ALA A 118 -4.15 11.44 -5.53
N TYR A 119 -3.81 10.80 -6.63
CA TYR A 119 -4.77 10.44 -7.69
C TYR A 119 -5.90 9.56 -7.15
N ARG A 120 -5.56 8.53 -6.35
CA ARG A 120 -6.56 7.66 -5.72
C ARG A 120 -7.50 8.45 -4.81
N ALA A 121 -6.97 9.34 -3.97
CA ALA A 121 -7.75 10.17 -3.06
C ALA A 121 -8.72 11.13 -3.79
N MET A 122 -8.36 11.56 -5.00
CA MET A 122 -9.21 12.40 -5.87
C MET A 122 -10.20 11.59 -6.72
N GLY A 123 -10.15 10.26 -6.70
CA GLY A 123 -10.93 9.42 -7.60
C GLY A 123 -10.43 9.39 -9.05
N GLU A 124 -9.24 9.93 -9.32
CA GLU A 124 -8.60 9.92 -10.65
C GLU A 124 -7.90 8.59 -10.91
N PHE A 125 -8.68 7.51 -11.03
CA PHE A 125 -8.19 6.13 -11.05
C PHE A 125 -7.26 5.82 -12.22
N GLU A 126 -7.49 6.41 -13.40
CA GLU A 126 -6.58 6.23 -14.55
C GLU A 126 -5.20 6.83 -14.28
N GLY A 127 -5.13 8.01 -13.67
CA GLY A 127 -3.88 8.62 -13.23
C GLY A 127 -3.13 7.78 -12.20
N CYS A 128 -3.88 7.19 -11.26
CA CYS A 128 -3.34 6.25 -10.28
C CYS A 128 -2.75 5.01 -10.95
N LEU A 129 -3.53 4.34 -11.81
CA LEU A 129 -3.10 3.13 -12.53
C LEU A 129 -1.87 3.39 -13.40
N ALA A 130 -1.88 4.43 -14.24
CA ALA A 130 -0.74 4.77 -15.08
C ALA A 130 0.53 5.07 -14.27
N THR A 131 0.37 5.63 -13.07
CA THR A 131 1.50 5.91 -12.19
C THR A 131 2.05 4.63 -11.56
N VAL A 132 1.19 3.72 -11.08
CA VAL A 132 1.62 2.43 -10.53
C VAL A 132 2.24 1.54 -11.62
N GLU A 133 1.70 1.54 -12.85
CA GLU A 133 2.28 0.83 -13.98
C GLU A 133 3.73 1.25 -14.25
N LYS A 134 4.03 2.55 -14.19
CA LYS A 134 5.41 3.05 -14.30
C LYS A 134 6.31 2.49 -13.19
N ILE A 135 5.82 2.45 -11.95
CA ILE A 135 6.61 1.91 -10.85
C ILE A 135 6.89 0.43 -11.06
N VAL A 136 5.87 -0.35 -11.46
CA VAL A 136 5.98 -1.81 -11.70
C VAL A 136 6.89 -2.11 -12.90
N GLN A 137 6.91 -1.27 -13.94
CA GLN A 137 7.84 -1.40 -15.06
C GLN A 137 9.30 -1.25 -14.62
N ASP A 138 9.58 -0.32 -13.67
CA ASP A 138 10.92 -0.09 -13.15
C ASP A 138 11.31 -1.09 -12.05
N ASP A 139 10.33 -1.61 -11.30
CA ASP A 139 10.51 -2.55 -10.19
C ASP A 139 9.29 -3.49 -10.11
N PRO A 140 9.33 -4.66 -10.77
CA PRO A 140 8.20 -5.60 -10.79
C PRO A 140 7.78 -6.13 -9.43
N ASP A 141 8.70 -6.23 -8.47
CA ASP A 141 8.43 -6.69 -7.10
C ASP A 141 8.18 -5.54 -6.12
N THR A 142 7.85 -4.37 -6.65
CA THR A 142 7.67 -3.15 -5.86
C THR A 142 6.61 -3.30 -4.77
N ARG A 143 6.89 -2.75 -3.59
CA ARG A 143 5.91 -2.62 -2.49
C ARG A 143 4.78 -1.62 -2.80
N HIS A 144 4.98 -0.72 -3.77
CA HIS A 144 4.05 0.36 -4.08
C HIS A 144 2.77 -0.09 -4.81
N VAL A 145 2.64 -1.37 -5.15
CA VAL A 145 1.37 -1.94 -5.65
C VAL A 145 0.22 -1.81 -4.65
N VAL A 146 0.50 -1.54 -3.37
CA VAL A 146 -0.52 -1.24 -2.34
C VAL A 146 -1.29 0.06 -2.63
N GLU A 147 -0.74 0.93 -3.50
CA GLU A 147 -1.40 2.16 -3.91
C GLU A 147 -2.48 1.93 -4.99
N LEU A 148 -2.64 0.71 -5.49
CA LEU A 148 -3.71 0.38 -6.44
C LEU A 148 -5.10 0.68 -5.85
N PRO A 149 -6.01 1.25 -6.65
CA PRO A 149 -7.36 1.58 -6.22
C PRO A 149 -8.24 0.33 -6.19
N LEU A 150 -7.87 -0.66 -5.38
CA LEU A 150 -8.62 -1.89 -5.20
C LEU A 150 -9.90 -1.62 -4.38
N VAL A 151 -10.93 -2.36 -4.69
CA VAL A 151 -12.18 -2.37 -3.91
C VAL A 151 -12.02 -3.37 -2.77
N TRP A 152 -12.18 -2.91 -1.55
CA TRP A 152 -12.10 -3.73 -0.35
C TRP A 152 -13.47 -3.95 0.28
N ASP A 153 -14.38 -2.96 0.15
CA ASP A 153 -15.74 -3.01 0.70
C ASP A 153 -16.76 -2.99 -0.42
N GLU A 154 -17.62 -3.98 -0.44
CA GLU A 154 -18.73 -4.12 -1.39
C GLU A 154 -19.85 -3.09 -1.21
N ARG A 155 -19.98 -2.51 -0.02
CA ARG A 155 -21.00 -1.50 0.30
C ARG A 155 -20.68 -0.13 -0.33
N LEU A 156 -19.43 0.08 -0.73
CA LEU A 156 -19.00 1.35 -1.30
C LEU A 156 -19.33 1.44 -2.80
N PRO A 157 -19.86 2.58 -3.26
CA PRO A 157 -20.24 2.74 -4.67
C PRO A 157 -19.01 2.65 -5.59
N VAL A 158 -19.14 1.85 -6.65
CA VAL A 158 -18.06 1.52 -7.61
C VAL A 158 -18.35 2.08 -9.01
N GLU A 159 -19.44 2.83 -9.18
CA GLU A 159 -20.01 3.23 -10.46
C GLU A 159 -19.02 3.89 -11.42
N SER A 160 -18.15 4.76 -10.91
CA SER A 160 -17.12 5.41 -11.74
C SER A 160 -15.98 4.48 -12.15
N ARG A 161 -15.82 3.32 -11.46
CA ARG A 161 -14.76 2.34 -11.70
C ARG A 161 -15.15 1.28 -12.73
N ILE A 162 -16.46 1.00 -12.87
CA ILE A 162 -16.99 -0.13 -13.66
C ILE A 162 -16.76 0.08 -15.16
N GLN A 163 -16.93 1.29 -15.69
CA GLN A 163 -16.76 1.56 -17.13
C GLN A 163 -15.33 1.34 -17.62
N LEU A 164 -14.33 1.73 -16.82
CA LEU A 164 -12.92 1.49 -17.13
C LEU A 164 -12.56 0.00 -16.95
N ALA A 165 -13.10 -0.63 -15.92
CA ALA A 165 -12.75 -1.97 -15.51
C ALA A 165 -13.10 -3.08 -16.53
N ALA A 166 -14.23 -3.01 -17.23
CA ALA A 166 -14.67 -4.08 -18.14
C ALA A 166 -13.69 -4.31 -19.33
N ALA A 167 -13.11 -3.24 -19.86
CA ALA A 167 -12.10 -3.32 -20.91
C ALA A 167 -10.77 -3.88 -20.38
N ASP A 168 -10.43 -3.55 -19.14
CA ASP A 168 -9.14 -3.86 -18.53
C ASP A 168 -9.02 -5.31 -18.04
N LEU A 169 -10.12 -6.08 -17.91
CA LEU A 169 -10.06 -7.52 -17.59
C LEU A 169 -9.19 -8.35 -18.56
N LYS A 170 -9.03 -7.87 -19.78
CA LYS A 170 -8.22 -8.51 -20.82
C LYS A 170 -6.92 -7.75 -21.12
N SER A 171 -6.58 -6.77 -20.31
CA SER A 171 -5.36 -5.99 -20.46
C SER A 171 -4.11 -6.90 -20.36
N PRO A 172 -3.06 -6.67 -21.15
CA PRO A 172 -1.76 -7.31 -20.92
C PRO A 172 -1.13 -6.89 -19.58
N SER A 173 -1.52 -5.75 -19.03
CA SER A 173 -1.05 -5.24 -17.74
C SER A 173 -1.71 -6.00 -16.57
N GLU A 174 -0.90 -6.65 -15.73
CA GLU A 174 -1.39 -7.33 -14.52
C GLU A 174 -2.01 -6.33 -13.53
N VAL A 175 -1.45 -5.13 -13.44
CA VAL A 175 -1.97 -4.01 -12.62
C VAL A 175 -3.42 -3.67 -13.02
N ARG A 176 -3.67 -3.50 -14.31
CA ARG A 176 -5.02 -3.21 -14.82
C ARG A 176 -5.96 -4.38 -14.62
N ARG A 177 -5.52 -5.60 -14.92
CA ARG A 177 -6.34 -6.81 -14.72
C ARG A 177 -6.77 -6.97 -13.26
N LEU A 178 -5.85 -6.81 -12.31
CA LEU A 178 -6.16 -6.90 -10.88
C LEU A 178 -7.17 -5.83 -10.46
N THR A 179 -6.95 -4.58 -10.85
CA THR A 179 -7.87 -3.48 -10.50
C THR A 179 -9.26 -3.69 -11.10
N ALA A 180 -9.33 -4.09 -12.38
CA ALA A 180 -10.58 -4.40 -13.05
C ALA A 180 -11.31 -5.58 -12.38
N ALA A 181 -10.59 -6.68 -12.10
CA ALA A 181 -11.18 -7.83 -11.43
C ALA A 181 -11.68 -7.47 -10.03
N SER A 182 -10.92 -6.68 -9.26
CA SER A 182 -11.32 -6.18 -7.95
C SER A 182 -12.62 -5.37 -8.02
N ALA A 183 -12.76 -4.49 -9.01
CA ALA A 183 -13.95 -3.65 -9.18
C ALA A 183 -15.19 -4.45 -9.60
N LEU A 184 -15.00 -5.51 -10.39
CA LEU A 184 -16.09 -6.26 -11.04
C LEU A 184 -16.51 -7.54 -10.30
N LEU A 185 -15.87 -7.88 -9.17
CA LEU A 185 -16.21 -9.09 -8.40
C LEU A 185 -17.68 -9.20 -8.00
N GLN A 186 -18.40 -8.08 -7.88
CA GLN A 186 -19.80 -8.03 -7.45
C GLN A 186 -20.78 -7.77 -8.59
N GLU A 187 -20.26 -7.51 -9.77
CA GLU A 187 -21.10 -7.34 -10.95
C GLU A 187 -21.51 -8.70 -11.51
N SER A 188 -22.74 -9.12 -11.25
CA SER A 188 -23.25 -10.45 -11.61
C SER A 188 -23.01 -10.84 -13.05
N SER A 189 -22.97 -9.87 -13.98
CA SER A 189 -22.67 -10.07 -15.41
C SER A 189 -21.17 -10.27 -15.69
N GLN A 190 -20.29 -9.87 -14.79
CA GLN A 190 -18.83 -9.88 -14.96
C GLN A 190 -18.10 -10.71 -13.91
N GLU A 191 -18.76 -11.16 -12.86
CA GLU A 191 -18.17 -11.90 -11.74
C GLU A 191 -17.34 -13.09 -12.21
N ALA A 192 -17.90 -13.94 -13.07
CA ALA A 192 -17.20 -15.12 -13.58
C ALA A 192 -15.88 -14.75 -14.32
N ALA A 193 -15.90 -13.65 -15.09
CA ALA A 193 -14.72 -13.16 -15.78
C ALA A 193 -13.69 -12.55 -14.81
N ALA A 194 -14.14 -11.81 -13.81
CA ALA A 194 -13.29 -11.24 -12.76
C ALA A 194 -12.61 -12.34 -11.92
N VAL A 195 -13.37 -13.37 -11.50
CA VAL A 195 -12.83 -14.54 -10.79
C VAL A 195 -11.81 -15.30 -11.64
N ALA A 196 -12.09 -15.49 -12.94
CA ALA A 196 -11.15 -16.16 -13.84
C ALA A 196 -9.83 -15.36 -13.96
N ALA A 197 -9.92 -14.03 -14.10
CA ALA A 197 -8.75 -13.15 -14.14
C ALA A 197 -7.92 -13.21 -12.85
N LEU A 198 -8.55 -13.19 -11.67
CA LEU A 198 -7.84 -13.33 -10.38
C LEU A 198 -7.13 -14.68 -10.25
N LYS A 199 -7.78 -15.78 -10.63
CA LYS A 199 -7.19 -17.14 -10.61
C LYS A 199 -6.03 -17.28 -11.60
N GLU A 200 -6.06 -16.57 -12.70
CA GLU A 200 -4.95 -16.53 -13.66
C GLU A 200 -3.78 -15.72 -13.10
N LEU A 201 -4.06 -14.54 -12.54
CA LEU A 201 -3.08 -13.70 -11.86
C LEU A 201 -2.43 -14.43 -10.67
N GLU A 202 -3.18 -15.21 -9.89
CA GLU A 202 -2.63 -15.98 -8.77
C GLU A 202 -1.55 -16.97 -9.20
N LYS A 203 -1.58 -17.47 -10.43
CA LYS A 203 -0.58 -18.41 -10.95
C LYS A 203 0.71 -17.72 -11.42
N SER A 204 0.62 -16.47 -11.88
CA SER A 204 1.75 -15.73 -12.46
C SER A 204 2.35 -14.70 -11.51
N ALA A 205 1.55 -14.17 -10.58
CA ALA A 205 1.95 -13.11 -9.67
C ALA A 205 2.98 -13.56 -8.62
N THR A 206 3.79 -12.62 -8.17
CA THR A 206 4.80 -12.82 -7.12
C THR A 206 4.75 -11.70 -6.09
N GLY A 207 5.43 -11.89 -4.95
CA GLY A 207 5.63 -10.86 -3.94
C GLY A 207 4.34 -10.22 -3.43
N VAL A 208 4.38 -8.91 -3.19
CA VAL A 208 3.24 -8.14 -2.65
C VAL A 208 2.03 -8.19 -3.59
N PHE A 209 2.27 -8.22 -4.90
CA PHE A 209 1.17 -8.27 -5.88
C PHE A 209 0.34 -9.54 -5.75
N LEU A 210 1.00 -10.71 -5.55
CA LEU A 210 0.32 -11.99 -5.29
C LEU A 210 -0.56 -11.91 -4.02
N GLU A 211 -0.08 -11.22 -2.99
CA GLU A 211 -0.82 -11.09 -1.73
C GLU A 211 -2.11 -10.27 -1.92
N LEU A 212 -2.06 -9.22 -2.73
CA LEU A 212 -3.24 -8.45 -3.08
C LEU A 212 -4.24 -9.28 -3.90
N VAL A 213 -3.76 -10.09 -4.85
CA VAL A 213 -4.61 -11.02 -5.63
C VAL A 213 -5.31 -12.01 -4.71
N ARG A 214 -4.58 -12.64 -3.77
CA ARG A 214 -5.14 -13.59 -2.79
C ARG A 214 -6.20 -12.93 -1.91
N ALA A 215 -5.93 -11.72 -1.43
CA ALA A 215 -6.89 -10.98 -0.62
C ALA A 215 -8.20 -10.69 -1.38
N GLN A 216 -8.13 -10.41 -2.69
CA GLN A 216 -9.35 -10.27 -3.51
C GLN A 216 -10.09 -11.62 -3.70
N LEU A 217 -9.39 -12.75 -3.76
CA LEU A 217 -10.03 -14.07 -3.75
C LEU A 217 -10.67 -14.39 -2.38
N TRP A 218 -10.07 -13.96 -1.26
CA TRP A 218 -10.71 -14.06 0.06
C TRP A 218 -11.98 -13.20 0.14
N ARG A 219 -11.94 -11.98 -0.42
CA ARG A 219 -13.12 -11.11 -0.51
C ARG A 219 -14.28 -11.80 -1.24
N LEU A 220 -14.02 -12.56 -2.30
CA LEU A 220 -15.05 -13.38 -2.97
C LEU A 220 -15.72 -14.36 -2.01
N ARG A 221 -14.98 -14.92 -1.04
CA ARG A 221 -15.55 -15.83 -0.04
C ARG A 221 -16.49 -15.12 0.94
N LEU A 222 -16.31 -13.82 1.18
CA LEU A 222 -17.22 -13.01 2.00
C LEU A 222 -18.59 -12.79 1.37
N LEU A 223 -18.73 -12.94 0.05
CA LEU A 223 -20.04 -12.89 -0.62
C LEU A 223 -20.92 -14.08 -0.25
N HIS A 224 -20.30 -15.16 0.30
CA HIS A 224 -20.98 -16.38 0.75
C HIS A 224 -20.52 -16.75 2.16
N PRO A 225 -20.79 -15.90 3.17
CA PRO A 225 -20.24 -16.07 4.53
C PRO A 225 -20.68 -17.39 5.19
N GLU A 226 -21.83 -17.93 4.81
CA GLU A 226 -22.34 -19.23 5.27
C GLU A 226 -21.46 -20.42 4.84
N GLN A 227 -20.56 -20.22 3.87
CA GLN A 227 -19.64 -21.25 3.39
C GLN A 227 -18.23 -21.09 3.97
N LEU A 228 -17.97 -20.00 4.72
CA LEU A 228 -16.68 -19.76 5.35
C LEU A 228 -16.47 -20.77 6.48
N ARG A 229 -15.27 -21.37 6.52
CA ARG A 229 -14.84 -22.23 7.61
C ARG A 229 -13.86 -21.49 8.51
N GLU A 230 -13.99 -21.67 9.81
CA GLU A 230 -13.07 -21.06 10.80
C GLU A 230 -11.60 -21.34 10.50
N ALA A 231 -11.24 -22.57 10.15
CA ALA A 231 -9.87 -22.94 9.77
C ALA A 231 -9.34 -22.19 8.53
N GLU A 232 -10.24 -21.75 7.63
CA GLU A 232 -9.89 -20.96 6.46
C GLU A 232 -9.50 -19.54 6.89
N VAL A 233 -10.31 -18.90 7.72
CA VAL A 233 -10.05 -17.55 8.26
C VAL A 233 -8.79 -17.54 9.14
N GLU A 234 -8.59 -18.56 9.96
CA GLU A 234 -7.36 -18.72 10.74
C GLU A 234 -6.12 -18.83 9.84
N SER A 235 -6.20 -19.58 8.74
CA SER A 235 -5.12 -19.68 7.76
C SER A 235 -4.80 -18.30 7.11
N TRP A 236 -5.83 -17.51 6.78
CA TRP A 236 -5.63 -16.13 6.27
C TRP A 236 -4.95 -15.23 7.31
N SER A 237 -5.40 -15.31 8.56
CA SER A 237 -4.84 -14.53 9.67
C SER A 237 -3.38 -14.85 9.92
N GLN A 238 -2.99 -16.14 9.88
CA GLN A 238 -1.60 -16.56 10.00
C GLN A 238 -0.75 -16.00 8.84
N HIS A 239 -1.25 -16.10 7.62
CA HIS A 239 -0.56 -15.62 6.43
C HIS A 239 -0.35 -14.09 6.48
N VAL A 240 -1.38 -13.31 6.85
CA VAL A 240 -1.30 -11.84 6.90
C VAL A 240 -0.31 -11.35 7.95
N ARG A 241 -0.09 -12.09 9.05
CA ARG A 241 0.91 -11.73 10.08
C ARG A 241 2.34 -11.70 9.54
N GLU A 242 2.62 -12.42 8.46
CA GLU A 242 3.93 -12.45 7.81
C GLU A 242 4.14 -11.30 6.80
N LEU A 243 3.06 -10.61 6.43
CA LEU A 243 3.11 -9.51 5.48
C LEU A 243 3.72 -8.23 6.09
N ASP A 244 4.29 -7.42 5.23
CA ASP A 244 4.69 -6.04 5.56
C ASP A 244 3.47 -5.23 6.05
N ARG A 245 3.72 -4.30 6.96
CA ARG A 245 2.69 -3.48 7.59
C ARG A 245 1.75 -2.82 6.59
N ARG A 246 2.28 -2.24 5.49
CA ARG A 246 1.49 -1.53 4.48
C ARG A 246 0.58 -2.46 3.68
N THR A 247 1.05 -3.67 3.41
CA THR A 247 0.30 -4.67 2.64
C THR A 247 -0.91 -5.21 3.41
N ARG A 248 -0.89 -5.11 4.75
CA ARG A 248 -1.88 -5.75 5.62
C ARG A 248 -3.25 -5.09 5.62
N SER A 249 -3.37 -3.78 5.35
CA SER A 249 -4.62 -3.03 5.58
C SER A 249 -5.85 -3.62 4.90
N GLY A 250 -5.78 -3.88 3.60
CA GLY A 250 -6.88 -4.51 2.87
C GLY A 250 -7.17 -5.95 3.33
N PRO A 251 -6.16 -6.84 3.39
CA PRO A 251 -6.31 -8.19 3.93
C PRO A 251 -6.88 -8.25 5.36
N GLU A 252 -6.41 -7.39 6.29
CA GLU A 252 -6.95 -7.33 7.66
C GLU A 252 -8.43 -6.91 7.68
N PHE A 253 -8.82 -5.98 6.79
CA PHE A 253 -10.24 -5.62 6.65
C PHE A 253 -11.10 -6.82 6.25
N ILE A 254 -10.65 -7.61 5.25
CA ILE A 254 -11.34 -8.82 4.81
C ILE A 254 -11.44 -9.86 5.93
N ILE A 255 -10.34 -10.09 6.66
CA ILE A 255 -10.30 -11.01 7.80
C ILE A 255 -11.23 -10.55 8.91
N GLY A 256 -11.18 -9.26 9.27
CA GLY A 256 -12.03 -8.71 10.31
C GLY A 256 -13.52 -8.88 10.00
N ARG A 257 -13.93 -8.69 8.76
CA ARG A 257 -15.31 -8.95 8.31
C ARG A 257 -15.67 -10.43 8.32
N ALA A 258 -14.75 -11.31 7.96
CA ALA A 258 -14.96 -12.75 8.07
C ALA A 258 -15.17 -13.18 9.53
N LEU A 259 -14.34 -12.66 10.45
CA LEU A 259 -14.46 -12.90 11.90
C LEU A 259 -15.75 -12.33 12.48
N LEU A 260 -16.16 -11.14 12.04
CA LEU A 260 -17.45 -10.54 12.43
C LEU A 260 -18.63 -11.42 12.02
N ALA A 261 -18.61 -11.94 10.79
CA ALA A 261 -19.64 -12.84 10.27
C ALA A 261 -19.66 -14.21 11.00
N SER A 262 -18.52 -14.67 11.53
CA SER A 262 -18.43 -15.89 12.33
C SER A 262 -18.59 -15.66 13.85
N HIS A 263 -18.96 -14.45 14.27
CA HIS A 263 -19.20 -14.06 15.67
C HIS A 263 -17.96 -14.07 16.56
N ASP A 264 -16.76 -14.04 15.99
CA ASP A 264 -15.49 -13.84 16.71
C ASP A 264 -15.19 -12.35 16.84
N TYR A 265 -15.94 -11.67 17.70
CA TYR A 265 -16.01 -10.22 17.75
C TYR A 265 -14.71 -9.55 18.24
N ASP A 266 -14.00 -10.15 19.20
CA ASP A 266 -12.76 -9.57 19.72
C ASP A 266 -11.64 -9.59 18.68
N ASN A 267 -11.49 -10.69 17.96
CA ASN A 267 -10.52 -10.79 16.88
C ASN A 267 -10.96 -9.95 15.67
N ALA A 268 -12.25 -9.85 15.38
CA ALA A 268 -12.81 -8.97 14.36
C ALA A 268 -12.44 -7.51 14.64
N ALA A 269 -12.69 -7.01 15.83
CA ALA A 269 -12.33 -5.63 16.23
C ALA A 269 -10.83 -5.37 16.06
N THR A 270 -9.99 -6.34 16.46
CA THR A 270 -8.52 -6.22 16.34
C THR A 270 -8.08 -6.07 14.89
N SER A 271 -8.57 -6.90 13.99
CA SER A 271 -8.23 -6.85 12.56
C SER A 271 -8.79 -5.60 11.88
N LEU A 272 -10.04 -5.23 12.17
CA LEU A 272 -10.69 -4.03 11.59
C LEU A 272 -10.03 -2.72 12.04
N LEU A 273 -9.50 -2.63 13.26
CA LEU A 273 -8.78 -1.46 13.76
C LEU A 273 -7.39 -1.28 13.13
N TRP A 274 -6.87 -2.28 12.42
CA TRP A 274 -5.57 -2.16 11.77
C TRP A 274 -5.53 -0.98 10.79
N MET A 275 -6.51 -0.92 9.89
CA MET A 275 -6.58 0.11 8.86
C MET A 275 -6.73 1.53 9.44
N PRO A 276 -7.73 1.87 10.26
CA PRO A 276 -7.92 3.23 10.74
C PRO A 276 -6.81 3.72 11.67
N LEU A 277 -6.16 2.84 12.43
CA LEU A 277 -5.16 3.23 13.42
C LEU A 277 -3.72 3.18 12.94
N LEU A 278 -3.41 2.33 11.97
CA LEU A 278 -2.02 2.05 11.60
C LEU A 278 -1.67 2.43 10.16
N GLU A 279 -2.48 2.03 9.19
CA GLU A 279 -2.20 2.21 7.76
C GLU A 279 -3.50 2.47 7.00
N PRO A 280 -4.06 3.69 7.06
CA PRO A 280 -5.30 4.04 6.37
C PRO A 280 -5.11 3.95 4.85
N LEU A 281 -6.13 3.41 4.17
CA LEU A 281 -6.20 3.37 2.72
C LEU A 281 -6.87 4.65 2.17
N ASP A 282 -8.07 4.52 1.62
CA ASP A 282 -8.91 5.64 1.26
C ASP A 282 -9.92 5.96 2.38
N PRO A 283 -10.40 7.20 2.48
CA PRO A 283 -11.32 7.58 3.55
C PRO A 283 -12.60 6.73 3.62
N PRO A 284 -13.31 6.43 2.50
CA PRO A 284 -14.51 5.59 2.57
C PRO A 284 -14.24 4.20 3.15
N THR A 285 -13.21 3.49 2.67
CA THR A 285 -12.86 2.14 3.17
C THR A 285 -12.39 2.19 4.62
N THR A 286 -11.61 3.22 4.99
CA THR A 286 -11.12 3.41 6.35
C THR A 286 -12.28 3.65 7.32
N ASN A 287 -13.26 4.47 6.94
CA ASN A 287 -14.45 4.74 7.73
C ASN A 287 -15.31 3.48 7.90
N ALA A 288 -15.53 2.73 6.83
CA ALA A 288 -16.25 1.46 6.89
C ALA A 288 -15.57 0.46 7.83
N SER A 289 -14.24 0.40 7.82
CA SER A 289 -13.48 -0.45 8.73
C SER A 289 -13.65 -0.04 10.20
N LEU A 290 -13.66 1.26 10.48
CA LEU A 290 -13.88 1.78 11.82
C LEU A 290 -15.31 1.50 12.32
N GLU A 291 -16.32 1.68 11.48
CA GLU A 291 -17.73 1.38 11.79
C GLU A 291 -17.92 -0.11 12.11
N ASP A 292 -17.35 -0.99 11.30
CA ASP A 292 -17.40 -2.44 11.55
C ASP A 292 -16.63 -2.81 12.84
N ALA A 293 -15.50 -2.16 13.15
CA ALA A 293 -14.77 -2.37 14.39
C ALA A 293 -15.57 -1.93 15.63
N ILE A 294 -16.25 -0.79 15.56
CA ILE A 294 -17.15 -0.31 16.62
C ILE A 294 -18.27 -1.32 16.84
N THR A 295 -18.89 -1.82 15.78
CA THR A 295 -19.93 -2.85 15.84
C THR A 295 -19.41 -4.13 16.50
N ALA A 296 -18.19 -4.57 16.16
CA ALA A 296 -17.57 -5.74 16.77
C ALA A 296 -17.33 -5.55 18.28
N LEU A 297 -16.87 -4.36 18.71
CA LEU A 297 -16.68 -4.04 20.13
C LEU A 297 -18.01 -4.05 20.90
N GLU A 298 -19.08 -3.52 20.34
CA GLU A 298 -20.42 -3.55 20.96
C GLU A 298 -20.93 -4.99 21.12
N LEU A 299 -20.80 -5.79 20.06
CA LEU A 299 -21.23 -7.19 20.09
C LEU A 299 -20.39 -8.05 21.05
N SER A 300 -19.14 -7.66 21.35
CA SER A 300 -18.31 -8.29 22.39
C SER A 300 -18.55 -7.74 23.80
N GLY A 301 -19.48 -6.78 23.99
CA GLY A 301 -19.77 -6.15 25.27
C GLY A 301 -18.75 -5.10 25.73
N ARG A 302 -17.92 -4.56 24.80
CA ARG A 302 -16.90 -3.53 25.06
C ARG A 302 -17.42 -2.13 24.72
N ASP A 303 -18.64 -1.80 25.19
CA ASP A 303 -19.38 -0.57 24.87
C ASP A 303 -18.58 0.71 25.17
N SER A 304 -17.81 0.72 26.28
CA SER A 304 -16.99 1.88 26.65
C SER A 304 -15.87 2.19 25.65
N GLU A 305 -15.30 1.15 25.02
CA GLU A 305 -14.26 1.31 23.99
C GLU A 305 -14.87 1.72 22.66
N ALA A 306 -16.01 1.16 22.31
CA ALA A 306 -16.78 1.55 21.13
C ALA A 306 -17.17 3.05 21.20
N GLU A 307 -17.68 3.51 22.35
CA GLU A 307 -18.07 4.91 22.53
C GLU A 307 -16.85 5.86 22.50
N ARG A 308 -15.71 5.46 23.08
CA ARG A 308 -14.47 6.25 22.99
C ARG A 308 -14.02 6.41 21.54
N LEU A 309 -14.02 5.34 20.74
CA LEU A 309 -13.65 5.42 19.32
C LEU A 309 -14.59 6.35 18.55
N ARG A 310 -15.91 6.30 18.81
CA ARG A 310 -16.85 7.23 18.18
C ARG A 310 -16.53 8.69 18.52
N GLN A 311 -16.23 8.97 19.79
CA GLN A 311 -15.91 10.33 20.23
C GLN A 311 -14.60 10.83 19.62
N GLU A 312 -13.55 10.00 19.61
CA GLU A 312 -12.26 10.35 19.00
C GLU A 312 -12.40 10.63 17.49
N TYR A 313 -13.20 9.83 16.80
CA TYR A 313 -13.46 9.99 15.37
C TYR A 313 -14.26 11.27 15.06
N ARG A 314 -15.34 11.56 15.82
CA ARG A 314 -16.11 12.80 15.68
C ARG A 314 -15.30 14.04 16.01
N LEU A 315 -14.38 13.97 16.98
CA LEU A 315 -13.47 15.07 17.29
C LEU A 315 -12.48 15.35 16.15
N GLY A 316 -12.04 14.32 15.43
CA GLY A 316 -11.26 14.45 14.20
C GLY A 316 -12.01 15.20 13.10
N GLU A 317 -13.28 14.87 12.85
CA GLU A 317 -14.14 15.57 11.89
C GLU A 317 -14.35 17.05 12.27
N SER A 318 -14.57 17.34 13.55
CA SER A 318 -14.81 18.70 14.03
C SER A 318 -13.57 19.62 13.97
N MET A 319 -12.36 19.06 13.90
CA MET A 319 -11.13 19.82 13.72
C MET A 319 -10.88 20.15 12.23
N ASP A 320 -11.27 19.26 11.31
CA ASP A 320 -11.17 19.53 9.87
C ASP A 320 -12.14 20.67 9.45
N GLU A 321 -13.37 20.71 9.99
CA GLU A 321 -14.33 21.80 9.72
C GLU A 321 -13.88 23.17 10.27
N ARG A 322 -13.07 23.21 11.34
CA ARG A 322 -12.54 24.47 11.89
C ARG A 322 -11.37 25.07 11.08
N ASN A 323 -10.75 24.27 10.23
CA ASN A 323 -9.66 24.76 9.37
C ASN A 323 -10.17 25.22 7.99
N GLU A 324 -11.47 25.09 7.70
CA GLU A 324 -12.10 25.59 6.46
C GLU A 324 -12.74 26.98 6.62
N LEU A 325 -12.69 27.62 7.81
CA LEU A 325 -13.15 28.98 8.10
C LEU A 325 -11.95 29.91 8.38
#